data_29a3b02708bc07af5c8254d9c79ebbff
#
_entry.id   29a3b02708bc07af5c8254d9c79ebbff
#
_cell.length_a   1.000
_cell.length_b   1.000
_cell.length_c   1.000
_cell.angle_alpha   90.00
_cell.angle_beta   90.00
_cell.angle_gamma   90.00
#
_symmetry.space_group_name_H-M   'P 1'
#
loop_
_entity.id
_entity.type
_entity.pdbx_description
1 polymer ?
#
loop_
_entity_poly.entity_id
_entity_poly.type
_entity_poly.pdbx_seq_one_letter_code
_entity_poly.pdbx_strand_id
1 'polypeptide(L)'
;SSLAPNAQYWLGNAWYAQRDCKRAIEAQSVVTTKYADSAKAPDAWLAIATCQQELGNPTGTKRSLETVIAKYPTAPAAETARERLKKK
;
A
#
# COMPACT_ATOMS: atom_id res chain seq x y z
N SER A 1 19.17 3.26 3.44
CA SER A 1 18.85 4.66 3.69
C SER A 1 17.33 4.86 3.74
N SER A 2 16.87 5.71 4.67
CA SER A 2 15.44 6.00 4.78
C SER A 2 14.91 6.80 3.60
N LEU A 3 15.79 7.43 2.81
CA LEU A 3 15.39 8.17 1.61
C LEU A 3 14.88 7.24 0.50
N ALA A 4 15.48 6.06 0.36
CA ALA A 4 15.11 5.14 -0.71
C ALA A 4 13.64 4.66 -0.60
N PRO A 5 13.18 4.18 0.58
CA PRO A 5 11.77 3.80 0.69
C PRO A 5 10.82 4.99 0.54
N ASN A 6 11.19 6.18 1.04
CA ASN A 6 10.35 7.36 0.87
C ASN A 6 10.23 7.74 -0.60
N ALA A 7 11.37 7.77 -1.32
CA ALA A 7 11.36 8.11 -2.74
C ALA A 7 10.53 7.11 -3.54
N GLN A 8 10.69 5.83 -3.23
CA GLN A 8 9.95 4.78 -3.92
C GLN A 8 8.44 4.89 -3.67
N TYR A 9 8.07 5.20 -2.42
CA TYR A 9 6.67 5.41 -2.07
C TYR A 9 6.07 6.59 -2.84
N TRP A 10 6.80 7.71 -2.91
CA TRP A 10 6.30 8.88 -3.63
C TRP A 10 6.25 8.65 -5.14
N LEU A 11 7.16 7.83 -5.68
CA LEU A 11 7.09 7.42 -7.08
C LEU A 11 5.77 6.68 -7.34
N GLY A 12 5.41 5.76 -6.45
CA GLY A 12 4.14 5.05 -6.55
C GLY A 12 2.95 6.00 -6.53
N ASN A 13 3.00 7.00 -5.64
CA ASN A 13 1.93 8.00 -5.57
C ASN A 13 1.86 8.85 -6.83
N ALA A 14 3.00 9.13 -7.45
CA ALA A 14 3.03 9.88 -8.71
C ALA A 14 2.35 9.08 -9.84
N TRP A 15 2.60 7.77 -9.91
CA TRP A 15 1.91 6.93 -10.88
C TRP A 15 0.41 6.91 -10.64
N TYR A 16 0.01 6.82 -9.36
CA TYR A 16 -1.40 6.86 -9.02
C TYR A 16 -2.05 8.18 -9.46
N ALA A 17 -1.36 9.29 -9.27
CA ALA A 17 -1.84 10.60 -9.70
C ALA A 17 -2.04 10.66 -11.23
N GLN A 18 -1.24 9.87 -11.98
CA GLN A 18 -1.38 9.76 -13.42
C GLN A 18 -2.44 8.72 -13.82
N ARG A 19 -3.16 8.18 -12.85
CA ARG A 19 -4.17 7.13 -13.03
C ARG A 19 -3.58 5.84 -13.60
N ASP A 20 -2.32 5.57 -13.29
CA ASP A 20 -1.63 4.37 -13.72
C ASP A 20 -1.45 3.44 -12.54
N CYS A 21 -2.53 2.76 -12.17
CA CYS A 21 -2.51 1.87 -11.02
C CYS A 21 -1.58 0.67 -11.20
N LYS A 22 -1.38 0.20 -12.43
CA LYS A 22 -0.47 -0.91 -12.64
C LYS A 22 0.96 -0.55 -12.26
N ARG A 23 1.44 0.62 -12.74
CA ARG A 23 2.77 1.09 -12.38
C ARG A 23 2.86 1.52 -10.92
N ALA A 24 1.77 2.07 -10.38
CA ALA A 24 1.73 2.41 -8.97
C ALA A 24 1.94 1.18 -8.10
N ILE A 25 1.26 0.07 -8.42
CA ILE A 25 1.43 -1.18 -7.68
C ILE A 25 2.87 -1.68 -7.80
N GLU A 26 3.45 -1.64 -8.99
CA GLU A 26 4.85 -2.06 -9.16
C GLU A 26 5.79 -1.25 -8.28
N ALA A 27 5.62 0.08 -8.28
CA ALA A 27 6.48 0.95 -7.48
C ALA A 27 6.29 0.70 -5.98
N GLN A 28 5.03 0.57 -5.53
CA GLN A 28 4.78 0.31 -4.12
C GLN A 28 5.23 -1.08 -3.70
N SER A 29 5.20 -2.05 -4.62
CA SER A 29 5.66 -3.40 -4.31
C SER A 29 7.15 -3.44 -3.99
N VAL A 30 7.94 -2.52 -4.54
CA VAL A 30 9.34 -2.41 -4.16
C VAL A 30 9.46 -2.04 -2.68
N VAL A 31 8.60 -1.11 -2.21
CA VAL A 31 8.61 -0.73 -0.79
C VAL A 31 8.23 -1.93 0.08
N THR A 32 7.17 -2.65 -0.28
CA THR A 32 6.66 -3.75 0.56
C THR A 32 7.57 -4.96 0.59
N THR A 33 8.42 -5.15 -0.42
CA THR A 33 9.34 -6.28 -0.47
C THR A 33 10.74 -5.89 -0.05
N LYS A 34 11.33 -4.91 -0.72
CA LYS A 34 12.72 -4.53 -0.48
C LYS A 34 12.89 -3.71 0.80
N TYR A 35 11.86 -2.96 1.17
CA TYR A 35 11.92 -2.06 2.33
C TYR A 35 10.80 -2.37 3.32
N ALA A 36 10.56 -3.66 3.54
CA ALA A 36 9.46 -4.11 4.41
C ALA A 36 9.55 -3.58 5.84
N ASP A 37 10.76 -3.25 6.29
CA ASP A 37 10.97 -2.73 7.65
C ASP A 37 10.85 -1.21 7.74
N SER A 38 10.64 -0.53 6.61
CA SER A 38 10.54 0.93 6.63
C SER A 38 9.17 1.39 7.14
N ALA A 39 9.12 2.61 7.65
CA ALA A 39 7.86 3.20 8.10
C ALA A 39 6.87 3.40 6.94
N LYS A 40 7.36 3.39 5.70
CA LYS A 40 6.50 3.54 4.52
C LYS A 40 5.88 2.23 4.06
N ALA A 41 6.34 1.08 4.54
CA ALA A 41 5.81 -0.20 4.09
C ALA A 41 4.31 -0.35 4.34
N PRO A 42 3.79 -0.04 5.55
CA PRO A 42 2.33 -0.13 5.75
C PRO A 42 1.56 0.82 4.84
N ASP A 43 2.07 2.03 4.63
CA ASP A 43 1.43 2.99 3.73
C ASP A 43 1.44 2.49 2.29
N ALA A 44 2.54 1.85 1.88
CA ALA A 44 2.63 1.28 0.53
C ALA A 44 1.60 0.17 0.33
N TRP A 45 1.36 -0.66 1.34
CA TRP A 45 0.31 -1.67 1.26
C TRP A 45 -1.07 -1.04 1.09
N LEU A 46 -1.35 0.07 1.79
CA LEU A 46 -2.62 0.78 1.62
C LEU A 46 -2.76 1.31 0.20
N ALA A 47 -1.68 1.85 -0.35
CA ALA A 47 -1.69 2.36 -1.74
C ALA A 47 -1.96 1.22 -2.73
N ILE A 48 -1.36 0.05 -2.50
CA ILE A 48 -1.61 -1.13 -3.34
C ILE A 48 -3.09 -1.51 -3.25
N ALA A 49 -3.66 -1.53 -2.04
CA ALA A 49 -5.07 -1.87 -1.86
C ALA A 49 -5.98 -0.91 -2.62
N THR A 50 -5.67 0.39 -2.56
CA THR A 50 -6.45 1.39 -3.28
C THR A 50 -6.43 1.12 -4.78
N CYS A 51 -5.26 0.84 -5.33
CA CYS A 51 -5.14 0.55 -6.77
C CYS A 51 -5.81 -0.77 -7.15
N GLN A 52 -5.71 -1.78 -6.30
CA GLN A 52 -6.39 -3.05 -6.57
C GLN A 52 -7.90 -2.84 -6.63
N GLN A 53 -8.43 -2.02 -5.74
CA GLN A 53 -9.85 -1.70 -5.74
C GLN A 53 -10.26 -0.99 -7.04
N GLU A 54 -9.46 -0.03 -7.47
CA GLU A 54 -9.76 0.70 -8.70
C GLU A 54 -9.64 -0.19 -9.94
N LEU A 55 -8.80 -1.20 -9.88
CA LEU A 55 -8.66 -2.17 -10.98
C LEU A 55 -9.71 -3.28 -10.94
N GLY A 56 -10.64 -3.21 -9.97
CA GLY A 56 -11.70 -4.20 -9.88
C GLY A 56 -11.26 -5.52 -9.28
N ASN A 57 -10.32 -5.50 -8.35
CA ASN A 57 -9.79 -6.69 -7.69
C ASN A 57 -10.10 -6.65 -6.18
N PRO A 58 -11.35 -6.94 -5.78
CA PRO A 58 -11.73 -6.87 -4.37
C PRO A 58 -11.01 -7.90 -3.51
N THR A 59 -10.70 -9.07 -4.05
CA THR A 59 -9.95 -10.09 -3.32
C THR A 59 -8.56 -9.59 -2.97
N GLY A 60 -7.86 -8.98 -3.94
CA GLY A 60 -6.54 -8.40 -3.69
C GLY A 60 -6.60 -7.25 -2.72
N THR A 61 -7.62 -6.39 -2.84
CA THR A 61 -7.82 -5.27 -1.93
C THR A 61 -7.92 -5.75 -0.49
N LYS A 62 -8.79 -6.73 -0.24
CA LYS A 62 -8.99 -7.27 1.10
C LYS A 62 -7.70 -7.88 1.64
N ARG A 63 -7.01 -8.64 0.81
CA ARG A 63 -5.77 -9.30 1.20
C ARG A 63 -4.68 -8.29 1.59
N SER A 64 -4.55 -7.21 0.81
CA SER A 64 -3.58 -6.15 1.11
C SER A 64 -3.90 -5.46 2.43
N LEU A 65 -5.18 -5.14 2.67
CA LEU A 65 -5.59 -4.50 3.93
C LEU A 65 -5.34 -5.43 5.12
N GLU A 66 -5.64 -6.71 4.98
CA GLU A 66 -5.38 -7.69 6.04
C GLU A 66 -3.89 -7.83 6.31
N THR A 67 -3.05 -7.71 5.28
CA THR A 67 -1.60 -7.77 5.45
C THR A 67 -1.09 -6.63 6.31
N VAL A 68 -1.63 -5.41 6.13
CA VAL A 68 -1.25 -4.27 6.97
C VAL A 68 -1.54 -4.57 8.44
N ILE A 69 -2.72 -5.10 8.72
CA ILE A 69 -3.12 -5.39 10.09
C ILE A 69 -2.26 -6.50 10.69
N ALA A 70 -1.96 -7.54 9.91
CA ALA A 70 -1.20 -8.68 10.40
C ALA A 70 0.27 -8.34 10.63
N LYS A 71 0.89 -7.60 9.72
CA LYS A 71 2.32 -7.32 9.80
C LYS A 71 2.67 -6.06 10.55
N TYR A 72 1.78 -5.08 10.54
CA TYR A 72 2.04 -3.77 11.14
C TYR A 72 0.89 -3.33 12.04
N PRO A 73 0.54 -4.16 13.05
CA PRO A 73 -0.71 -3.95 13.82
C PRO A 73 -0.77 -2.62 14.59
N THR A 74 0.39 -2.04 14.92
CA THR A 74 0.42 -0.79 15.68
C THR A 74 0.65 0.44 14.80
N ALA A 75 0.83 0.26 13.48
CA ALA A 75 1.03 1.39 12.58
C ALA A 75 -0.29 2.16 12.40
N PRO A 76 -0.22 3.49 12.20
CA PRO A 76 -1.44 4.24 11.86
C PRO A 76 -2.18 3.66 10.64
N ALA A 77 -1.43 3.13 9.66
CA ALA A 77 -2.04 2.50 8.49
C ALA A 77 -2.92 1.31 8.85
N ALA A 78 -2.60 0.58 9.93
CA ALA A 78 -3.44 -0.55 10.36
C ALA A 78 -4.83 -0.07 10.79
N GLU A 79 -4.91 1.08 11.45
CA GLU A 79 -6.19 1.66 11.81
C GLU A 79 -7.01 1.98 10.57
N THR A 80 -6.36 2.60 9.60
CA THR A 80 -7.01 2.88 8.32
C THR A 80 -7.49 1.60 7.64
N ALA A 81 -6.65 0.55 7.66
CA ALA A 81 -7.01 -0.74 7.06
C ALA A 81 -8.23 -1.35 7.74
N ARG A 82 -8.28 -1.29 9.07
CA ARG A 82 -9.44 -1.80 9.81
C ARG A 82 -10.72 -1.06 9.43
N GLU A 83 -10.64 0.27 9.33
CA GLU A 83 -11.79 1.07 8.95
C GLU A 83 -12.27 0.72 7.54
N ARG A 84 -11.34 0.58 6.61
CA ARG A 84 -11.70 0.26 5.22
C ARG A 84 -12.31 -1.13 5.09
N LEU A 85 -11.86 -2.09 5.88
CA LEU A 85 -12.43 -3.45 5.87
C LEU A 85 -13.88 -3.50 6.39
N LYS A 86 -14.26 -2.55 7.25
CA LYS A 86 -15.62 -2.48 7.76
C LYS A 86 -16.62 -1.97 6.72
N LYS A 87 -16.15 -1.22 5.73
CA LYS A 87 -17.01 -0.64 4.70
C LYS A 87 -17.20 -1.62 3.57
N LYS A 88 -18.42 -1.70 3.08
CA LYS A 88 -18.75 -2.57 1.95
C LYS A 88 -18.56 -1.88 0.63
#